data_c4ed45d49a76b688928378e33539af70
#
_entry.id   c4ed45d49a76b688928378e33539af70
#
_cell.length_a   1.000
_cell.length_b   1.000
_cell.length_c   1.000
_cell.angle_alpha   90.00
_cell.angle_beta   90.00
_cell.angle_gamma   90.00
#
_symmetry.space_group_name_H-M   'P 1'
#
loop_
_entity.id
_entity.type
_entity.pdbx_description
1 polymer ?
#
loop_
_entity_poly.entity_id
_entity_poly.type
_entity_poly.pdbx_seq_one_letter_code
_entity_poly.pdbx_strand_id
1 'polypeptide(L)'
;LQFVPLEDPVKVSRLTLRNRGAQTRRLSVTAYAEWVLGASRAACAPFILTEADAASGVLLARNPWSTAFPGRVAFADLAGRQSAWTADRTEFLGCYGSLAAPAALRSLATLSGAVGPGLDPCAALQCSLVLRPGESVDVIALLGQCGNAQESVALAARWREANLDAELRRVRDHWDALLGAVQVRTPDRAMDILLNGWL
;
A
#
# COMPACT_ATOMS: atom_id res chain seq x y z
N LEU A 1 6.02 0.78 -9.98
CA LEU A 1 4.73 0.66 -10.63
C LEU A 1 3.62 0.69 -9.58
N GLN A 2 2.56 1.45 -9.83
CA GLN A 2 1.37 1.46 -9.00
C GLN A 2 0.12 1.48 -9.89
N PHE A 3 -0.92 0.77 -9.49
CA PHE A 3 -2.23 0.79 -10.15
C PHE A 3 -3.34 0.35 -9.21
N VAL A 4 -4.58 0.64 -9.60
CA VAL A 4 -5.80 0.15 -8.96
C VAL A 4 -6.53 -0.70 -9.99
N PRO A 5 -6.90 -1.94 -9.67
CA PRO A 5 -7.71 -2.79 -10.56
C PRO A 5 -9.10 -2.20 -10.80
N LEU A 6 -9.77 -2.66 -11.85
CA LEU A 6 -11.07 -2.11 -12.25
C LEU A 6 -12.19 -2.46 -11.26
N GLU A 7 -12.13 -3.65 -10.65
CA GLU A 7 -13.26 -4.22 -9.89
C GLU A 7 -12.98 -4.31 -8.38
N ASP A 8 -11.71 -4.26 -7.97
CA ASP A 8 -11.33 -4.48 -6.59
C ASP A 8 -10.85 -3.19 -5.90
N PRO A 9 -11.31 -2.92 -4.67
CA PRO A 9 -10.91 -1.73 -3.92
C PRO A 9 -9.54 -1.92 -3.25
N VAL A 10 -8.52 -2.18 -4.07
CA VAL A 10 -7.13 -2.39 -3.65
C VAL A 10 -6.16 -1.62 -4.54
N LYS A 11 -5.23 -0.92 -3.96
CA LYS A 11 -4.08 -0.33 -4.63
C LYS A 11 -2.93 -1.31 -4.59
N VAL A 12 -2.40 -1.65 -5.74
CA VAL A 12 -1.22 -2.50 -5.92
C VAL A 12 -0.01 -1.63 -6.16
N SER A 13 1.04 -1.83 -5.36
CA SER A 13 2.35 -1.18 -5.55
C SER A 13 3.40 -2.26 -5.74
N ARG A 14 4.06 -2.29 -6.91
CA ARG A 14 5.16 -3.20 -7.23
C ARG A 14 6.47 -2.42 -7.24
N LEU A 15 7.39 -2.78 -6.35
CA LEU A 15 8.75 -2.30 -6.27
C LEU A 15 9.69 -3.37 -6.79
N THR A 16 10.35 -3.12 -7.93
CA THR A 16 11.39 -4.00 -8.47
C THR A 16 12.76 -3.52 -8.01
N LEU A 17 13.49 -4.36 -7.30
CA LEU A 17 14.85 -4.10 -6.83
C LEU A 17 15.82 -5.01 -7.59
N ARG A 18 16.91 -4.44 -8.12
CA ARG A 18 17.96 -5.18 -8.79
C ARG A 18 19.34 -4.83 -8.21
N ASN A 19 20.09 -5.84 -7.82
CA ASN A 19 21.48 -5.67 -7.41
C ASN A 19 22.39 -5.56 -8.63
N ARG A 20 22.86 -4.35 -8.95
CA ARG A 20 23.80 -4.10 -10.05
C ARG A 20 25.26 -4.12 -9.59
N GLY A 21 25.52 -4.31 -8.30
CA GLY A 21 26.87 -4.38 -7.72
C GLY A 21 27.47 -5.78 -7.80
N ALA A 22 28.75 -5.89 -7.45
CA ALA A 22 29.50 -7.15 -7.43
C ALA A 22 29.38 -7.91 -6.10
N GLN A 23 28.71 -7.32 -5.08
CA GLN A 23 28.59 -7.91 -3.74
C GLN A 23 27.13 -8.21 -3.42
N THR A 24 26.90 -9.26 -2.62
CA THR A 24 25.57 -9.54 -2.05
C THR A 24 25.11 -8.38 -1.17
N ARG A 25 23.87 -7.94 -1.35
CA ARG A 25 23.24 -6.87 -0.57
C ARG A 25 22.19 -7.45 0.36
N ARG A 26 22.20 -7.02 1.60
CA ARG A 26 21.11 -7.23 2.57
C ARG A 26 20.34 -5.93 2.67
N LEU A 27 19.03 -5.98 2.43
CA LEU A 27 18.15 -4.83 2.37
C LEU A 27 16.91 -5.12 3.22
N SER A 28 16.30 -4.07 3.76
CA SER A 28 14.93 -4.10 4.23
C SER A 28 14.06 -3.21 3.34
N VAL A 29 12.83 -3.62 3.12
CA VAL A 29 11.80 -2.83 2.44
C VAL A 29 10.67 -2.64 3.41
N THR A 30 10.23 -1.39 3.56
CA THR A 30 9.08 -1.07 4.41
C THR A 30 8.01 -0.38 3.57
N ALA A 31 6.81 -0.95 3.55
CA ALA A 31 5.62 -0.25 3.09
C ALA A 31 5.03 0.54 4.27
N TYR A 32 4.71 1.80 4.02
CA TYR A 32 4.19 2.69 5.05
C TYR A 32 2.95 3.44 4.56
N ALA A 33 1.92 3.49 5.41
CA ALA A 33 0.72 4.28 5.20
C ALA A 33 0.23 4.84 6.55
N GLU A 34 -0.27 6.07 6.56
CA GLU A 34 -0.96 6.64 7.71
C GLU A 34 -2.47 6.44 7.58
N TRP A 35 -3.09 5.93 8.63
CA TRP A 35 -4.53 5.75 8.66
C TRP A 35 -5.21 7.07 9.05
N VAL A 36 -6.06 7.58 8.17
CA VAL A 36 -6.93 8.72 8.47
C VAL A 36 -8.36 8.26 8.72
N LEU A 37 -8.88 7.39 7.87
CA LEU A 37 -10.20 6.75 7.95
C LEU A 37 -11.33 7.69 8.38
N GLY A 38 -11.34 8.91 7.83
CA GLY A 38 -12.32 9.96 8.10
C GLY A 38 -11.87 11.33 7.58
N ALA A 39 -12.41 12.39 8.14
CA ALA A 39 -12.24 13.76 7.63
C ALA A 39 -10.81 14.31 7.79
N SER A 40 -10.14 14.00 8.90
CA SER A 40 -8.76 14.41 9.14
C SER A 40 -8.08 13.48 10.14
N ARG A 41 -6.74 13.44 10.13
CA ARG A 41 -5.96 12.67 11.08
C ARG A 41 -6.24 13.08 12.52
N ALA A 42 -6.21 14.38 12.82
CA ALA A 42 -6.42 14.89 14.17
C ALA A 42 -7.80 14.50 14.75
N ALA A 43 -8.83 14.49 13.91
CA ALA A 43 -10.18 14.14 14.33
C ALA A 43 -10.40 12.63 14.47
N CYS A 44 -9.68 11.81 13.70
CA CYS A 44 -9.98 10.39 13.58
C CYS A 44 -8.98 9.46 14.30
N ALA A 45 -7.74 9.87 14.49
CA ALA A 45 -6.69 9.03 15.08
C ALA A 45 -7.09 8.39 16.43
N PRO A 46 -7.76 9.08 17.37
CA PRO A 46 -8.15 8.48 18.64
C PRO A 46 -9.14 7.33 18.54
N PHE A 47 -9.86 7.23 17.42
CA PHE A 47 -10.93 6.24 17.18
C PHE A 47 -10.51 5.09 16.29
N ILE A 48 -9.30 5.16 15.70
CA ILE A 48 -8.83 4.10 14.82
C ILE A 48 -8.32 2.93 15.64
N LEU A 49 -8.88 1.76 15.34
CA LEU A 49 -8.47 0.49 15.90
C LEU A 49 -7.69 -0.27 14.84
N THR A 50 -6.52 -0.77 15.22
CA THR A 50 -5.68 -1.59 14.34
C THR A 50 -5.58 -3.00 14.90
N GLU A 51 -5.48 -3.99 14.01
CA GLU A 51 -5.26 -5.39 14.37
C GLU A 51 -4.41 -6.08 13.30
N ALA A 52 -3.73 -7.15 13.66
CA ALA A 52 -3.05 -8.03 12.72
C ALA A 52 -3.78 -9.36 12.70
N ASP A 53 -4.17 -9.82 11.51
CA ASP A 53 -4.76 -11.15 11.36
C ASP A 53 -3.69 -12.21 11.63
N ALA A 54 -3.91 -13.02 12.65
CA ALA A 54 -2.92 -13.98 13.15
C ALA A 54 -2.52 -15.04 12.12
N ALA A 55 -3.44 -15.41 11.22
CA ALA A 55 -3.20 -16.47 10.23
C ALA A 55 -2.48 -15.94 8.99
N SER A 56 -2.85 -14.76 8.50
CA SER A 56 -2.35 -14.20 7.25
C SER A 56 -1.28 -13.13 7.43
N GLY A 57 -1.19 -12.51 8.62
CA GLY A 57 -0.34 -11.37 8.91
C GLY A 57 -0.81 -10.06 8.24
N VAL A 58 -2.01 -10.02 7.68
CA VAL A 58 -2.60 -8.79 7.11
C VAL A 58 -2.86 -7.81 8.24
N LEU A 59 -2.39 -6.57 8.07
CA LEU A 59 -2.64 -5.50 9.01
C LEU A 59 -3.95 -4.80 8.64
N LEU A 60 -4.88 -4.76 9.60
CA LEU A 60 -6.23 -4.22 9.45
C LEU A 60 -6.37 -2.92 10.25
N ALA A 61 -7.20 -2.00 9.75
CA ALA A 61 -7.55 -0.78 10.45
C ALA A 61 -9.02 -0.42 10.21
N ARG A 62 -9.69 0.04 11.26
CA ARG A 62 -11.10 0.47 11.18
C ARG A 62 -11.33 1.69 12.06
N ASN A 63 -12.31 2.51 11.68
CA ASN A 63 -12.80 3.60 12.49
C ASN A 63 -14.29 3.35 12.83
N PRO A 64 -14.60 2.73 13.96
CA PRO A 64 -15.99 2.44 14.34
C PRO A 64 -16.82 3.69 14.60
N TRP A 65 -16.19 4.84 14.77
CA TRP A 65 -16.85 6.13 14.97
C TRP A 65 -17.22 6.83 13.65
N SER A 66 -16.80 6.30 12.51
CA SER A 66 -17.12 6.86 11.20
C SER A 66 -18.58 6.64 10.85
N THR A 67 -19.34 7.72 10.67
CA THR A 67 -20.74 7.68 10.21
C THR A 67 -20.84 7.62 8.69
N ALA A 68 -19.85 8.14 7.98
CA ALA A 68 -19.82 8.16 6.50
C ALA A 68 -19.49 6.78 5.90
N PHE A 69 -18.66 6.00 6.59
CA PHE A 69 -18.21 4.68 6.13
C PHE A 69 -18.31 3.64 7.26
N PRO A 70 -19.53 3.37 7.76
CA PRO A 70 -19.72 2.46 8.88
C PRO A 70 -19.33 1.03 8.47
N GLY A 71 -18.56 0.36 9.33
CA GLY A 71 -18.18 -1.04 9.14
C GLY A 71 -17.03 -1.28 8.16
N ARG A 72 -16.54 -0.25 7.44
CA ARG A 72 -15.40 -0.43 6.52
C ARG A 72 -14.12 -0.77 7.27
N VAL A 73 -13.38 -1.73 6.72
CA VAL A 73 -12.08 -2.17 7.22
C VAL A 73 -11.05 -1.97 6.14
N ALA A 74 -10.06 -1.11 6.42
CA ALA A 74 -8.90 -0.94 5.57
C ALA A 74 -7.84 -2.01 5.89
N PHE A 75 -7.00 -2.35 4.93
CA PHE A 75 -5.92 -3.29 5.13
C PHE A 75 -4.63 -2.87 4.42
N ALA A 76 -3.51 -3.32 4.97
CA ALA A 76 -2.20 -3.25 4.36
C ALA A 76 -1.52 -4.61 4.42
N ASP A 77 -0.80 -4.97 3.35
CA ASP A 77 -0.12 -6.25 3.23
C ASP A 77 1.12 -6.14 2.32
N LEU A 78 2.19 -6.87 2.61
CA LEU A 78 3.37 -7.01 1.75
C LEU A 78 3.35 -8.30 0.93
N ALA A 79 2.18 -8.68 0.42
CA ALA A 79 1.93 -9.95 -0.24
C ALA A 79 2.39 -11.14 0.60
N GLY A 80 2.13 -11.08 1.93
CA GLY A 80 2.52 -12.12 2.88
C GLY A 80 4.01 -12.18 3.22
N ARG A 81 4.82 -11.24 2.74
CA ARG A 81 6.28 -11.22 2.98
C ARG A 81 6.69 -10.46 4.24
N GLN A 82 5.78 -9.79 4.92
CA GLN A 82 6.09 -9.04 6.13
C GLN A 82 6.62 -9.97 7.22
N SER A 83 7.82 -9.66 7.70
CA SER A 83 8.46 -10.34 8.83
C SER A 83 8.40 -9.51 10.12
N ALA A 84 8.07 -8.23 10.01
CA ALA A 84 7.89 -7.31 11.13
C ALA A 84 6.90 -6.21 10.73
N TRP A 85 6.17 -5.70 11.71
CA TRP A 85 5.23 -4.58 11.50
C TRP A 85 5.04 -3.77 12.77
N THR A 86 4.47 -2.58 12.62
CA THR A 86 3.86 -1.81 13.70
C THR A 86 2.71 -0.97 13.16
N ALA A 87 1.70 -0.78 13.99
CA ALA A 87 0.62 0.15 13.73
C ALA A 87 0.81 1.49 14.49
N ASP A 88 1.94 1.68 15.14
CA ASP A 88 2.29 2.92 15.84
C ASP A 88 3.29 3.75 15.02
N ARG A 89 2.81 4.90 14.54
CA ARG A 89 3.64 5.89 13.84
C ARG A 89 4.78 6.41 14.72
N THR A 90 4.55 6.55 16.01
CA THR A 90 5.57 7.03 16.94
C THR A 90 6.73 6.05 17.05
N GLU A 91 6.46 4.75 17.02
CA GLU A 91 7.51 3.74 16.94
C GLU A 91 8.26 3.83 15.60
N PHE A 92 7.52 3.93 14.48
CA PHE A 92 8.15 3.90 13.16
C PHE A 92 8.92 5.17 12.82
N LEU A 93 8.29 6.35 12.96
CA LEU A 93 8.92 7.63 12.61
C LEU A 93 9.74 8.23 13.75
N GLY A 94 9.37 7.98 15.00
CA GLY A 94 9.81 8.71 16.20
C GLY A 94 8.87 9.85 16.57
N CYS A 95 8.89 10.33 17.82
CA CYS A 95 7.97 11.35 18.33
C CYS A 95 7.93 12.63 17.48
N TYR A 96 9.04 13.07 16.94
CA TYR A 96 9.18 14.24 16.07
C TYR A 96 9.82 13.85 14.71
N GLY A 97 9.72 12.58 14.36
CA GLY A 97 10.35 12.04 13.17
C GLY A 97 9.59 12.39 11.88
N SER A 98 10.27 12.19 10.77
CA SER A 98 9.75 12.43 9.44
C SER A 98 9.98 11.23 8.53
N LEU A 99 9.25 11.17 7.41
CA LEU A 99 9.43 10.15 6.37
C LEU A 99 10.82 10.18 5.72
N ALA A 100 11.52 11.33 5.76
CA ALA A 100 12.86 11.44 5.22
C ALA A 100 13.90 10.66 6.05
N ALA A 101 13.62 10.42 7.34
CA ALA A 101 14.53 9.74 8.24
C ALA A 101 13.80 9.02 9.38
N PRO A 102 13.01 7.97 9.07
CA PRO A 102 12.28 7.23 10.10
C PRO A 102 13.21 6.64 11.16
N ALA A 103 12.82 6.78 12.44
CA ALA A 103 13.63 6.30 13.56
C ALA A 103 13.89 4.79 13.49
N ALA A 104 12.87 4.01 13.13
CA ALA A 104 12.95 2.56 13.01
C ALA A 104 13.94 2.09 11.92
N LEU A 105 14.18 2.88 10.87
CA LEU A 105 15.14 2.52 9.82
C LEU A 105 16.60 2.85 10.18
N ARG A 106 16.83 3.62 11.24
CA ARG A 106 18.15 3.89 11.78
C ARG A 106 18.56 2.92 12.88
N SER A 107 17.58 2.28 13.49
CA SER A 107 17.76 1.26 14.51
C SER A 107 17.91 -0.12 13.89
N LEU A 108 18.68 -0.98 14.55
CA LEU A 108 18.68 -2.42 14.22
C LEU A 108 17.52 -3.17 14.90
N ALA A 109 16.70 -2.47 15.66
CA ALA A 109 15.55 -3.06 16.34
C ALA A 109 14.47 -3.45 15.33
N THR A 110 13.90 -4.63 15.53
CA THR A 110 12.74 -5.11 14.79
C THR A 110 11.49 -4.36 15.24
N LEU A 111 10.57 -4.07 14.33
CA LEU A 111 9.26 -3.50 14.66
C LEU A 111 8.52 -4.43 15.64
N SER A 112 7.87 -3.84 16.65
CA SER A 112 7.38 -4.55 17.84
C SER A 112 6.14 -5.42 17.60
N GLY A 113 5.46 -5.28 16.45
CA GLY A 113 4.17 -5.90 16.20
C GLY A 113 3.00 -5.17 16.89
N ALA A 114 3.23 -3.94 17.38
CA ALA A 114 2.20 -3.18 18.08
C ALA A 114 0.97 -2.95 17.22
N VAL A 115 -0.20 -3.30 17.77
CA VAL A 115 -1.53 -3.08 17.19
C VAL A 115 -2.50 -2.78 18.33
N GLY A 116 -3.66 -2.22 18.03
CA GLY A 116 -4.72 -1.96 19.01
C GLY A 116 -5.21 -0.53 19.03
N PRO A 117 -5.97 -0.16 20.06
CA PRO A 117 -6.44 1.21 20.28
C PRO A 117 -5.35 2.08 20.90
N GLY A 118 -5.51 3.41 20.77
CA GLY A 118 -4.68 4.39 21.48
C GLY A 118 -3.28 4.60 20.93
N LEU A 119 -2.97 4.03 19.78
CA LEU A 119 -1.72 4.26 19.05
C LEU A 119 -1.85 5.50 18.14
N ASP A 120 -0.72 5.99 17.65
CA ASP A 120 -0.69 6.95 16.54
C ASP A 120 -0.82 6.16 15.22
N PRO A 121 -2.04 6.02 14.61
CA PRO A 121 -2.35 4.92 13.72
C PRO A 121 -1.65 4.99 12.37
N CYS A 122 -0.91 3.97 12.06
CA CYS A 122 -0.26 3.75 10.77
C CYS A 122 -0.26 2.26 10.37
N ALA A 123 0.28 1.97 9.21
CA ALA A 123 0.75 0.65 8.80
C ALA A 123 2.20 0.78 8.37
N ALA A 124 3.11 0.21 9.13
CA ALA A 124 4.49 0.01 8.74
C ALA A 124 4.76 -1.49 8.68
N LEU A 125 4.86 -2.03 7.46
CA LEU A 125 5.11 -3.44 7.18
C LEU A 125 6.50 -3.61 6.60
N GLN A 126 7.33 -4.45 7.19
CA GLN A 126 8.73 -4.62 6.78
C GLN A 126 9.03 -6.05 6.39
N CYS A 127 9.81 -6.22 5.31
CA CYS A 127 10.44 -7.48 4.95
C CYS A 127 11.94 -7.30 4.73
N SER A 128 12.70 -8.36 4.99
CA SER A 128 14.14 -8.43 4.73
C SER A 128 14.43 -9.19 3.45
N LEU A 129 15.40 -8.72 2.69
CA LEU A 129 15.78 -9.26 1.39
C LEU A 129 17.30 -9.46 1.34
N VAL A 130 17.71 -10.52 0.64
CA VAL A 130 19.11 -10.76 0.30
C VAL A 130 19.21 -10.86 -1.21
N LEU A 131 19.94 -9.96 -1.85
CA LEU A 131 20.12 -9.91 -3.31
C LEU A 131 21.56 -10.20 -3.66
N ARG A 132 21.79 -11.29 -4.41
CA ARG A 132 23.10 -11.62 -4.99
C ARG A 132 23.42 -10.68 -6.16
N PRO A 133 24.68 -10.58 -6.59
CA PRO A 133 25.04 -9.85 -7.81
C PRO A 133 24.18 -10.26 -9.01
N GLY A 134 23.60 -9.27 -9.70
CA GLY A 134 22.72 -9.46 -10.86
C GLY A 134 21.28 -9.86 -10.54
N GLU A 135 20.96 -10.25 -9.32
CA GLU A 135 19.65 -10.70 -8.90
C GLU A 135 18.64 -9.55 -8.85
N SER A 136 17.38 -9.86 -9.19
CA SER A 136 16.23 -8.96 -9.13
C SER A 136 15.09 -9.59 -8.35
N VAL A 137 14.35 -8.79 -7.57
CA VAL A 137 13.18 -9.23 -6.81
C VAL A 137 12.09 -8.17 -6.89
N ASP A 138 10.85 -8.63 -6.97
CA ASP A 138 9.68 -7.79 -6.81
C ASP A 138 9.16 -7.86 -5.37
N VAL A 139 8.88 -6.71 -4.78
CA VAL A 139 8.15 -6.57 -3.53
C VAL A 139 6.81 -5.91 -3.83
N ILE A 140 5.75 -6.60 -3.45
CA ILE A 140 4.39 -6.15 -3.70
C ILE A 140 3.80 -5.64 -2.38
N ALA A 141 3.29 -4.41 -2.41
CA ALA A 141 2.50 -3.85 -1.31
C ALA A 141 1.06 -3.66 -1.77
N LEU A 142 0.14 -4.13 -0.96
CA LEU A 142 -1.31 -4.03 -1.14
C LEU A 142 -1.88 -3.09 -0.09
N LEU A 143 -2.70 -2.15 -0.52
CA LEU A 143 -3.44 -1.24 0.35
C LEU A 143 -4.89 -1.18 -0.14
N GLY A 144 -5.83 -1.60 0.68
CA GLY A 144 -7.22 -1.70 0.23
C GLY A 144 -8.23 -1.57 1.37
N GLN A 145 -9.51 -1.82 1.05
CA GLN A 145 -10.58 -1.79 2.02
C GLN A 145 -11.77 -2.66 1.59
N CYS A 146 -12.49 -3.24 2.56
CA CYS A 146 -13.70 -4.02 2.32
C CYS A 146 -14.78 -3.71 3.35
N GLY A 147 -15.91 -4.42 3.27
CA GLY A 147 -17.03 -4.30 4.19
C GLY A 147 -16.75 -4.83 5.59
N ASN A 148 -15.79 -5.75 5.74
CA ASN A 148 -15.40 -6.35 7.02
C ASN A 148 -13.99 -6.92 6.97
N ALA A 149 -13.48 -7.39 8.12
CA ALA A 149 -12.13 -7.95 8.25
C ALA A 149 -11.93 -9.22 7.40
N GLN A 150 -12.91 -10.11 7.39
CA GLN A 150 -12.82 -11.37 6.64
C GLN A 150 -12.70 -11.14 5.12
N GLU A 151 -13.49 -10.22 4.58
CA GLU A 151 -13.41 -9.82 3.17
C GLU A 151 -12.05 -9.16 2.86
N SER A 152 -11.53 -8.33 3.77
CA SER A 152 -10.22 -7.68 3.61
C SER A 152 -9.09 -8.69 3.55
N VAL A 153 -9.09 -9.70 4.43
CA VAL A 153 -8.13 -10.79 4.43
C VAL A 153 -8.26 -11.65 3.17
N ALA A 154 -9.49 -11.98 2.77
CA ALA A 154 -9.74 -12.76 1.55
C ALA A 154 -9.29 -12.00 0.29
N LEU A 155 -9.52 -10.70 0.22
CA LEU A 155 -9.06 -9.85 -0.88
C LEU A 155 -7.53 -9.80 -0.93
N ALA A 156 -6.86 -9.61 0.20
CA ALA A 156 -5.40 -9.63 0.27
C ALA A 156 -4.84 -10.99 -0.19
N ALA A 157 -5.41 -12.10 0.28
CA ALA A 157 -4.99 -13.45 -0.13
C ALA A 157 -5.13 -13.66 -1.65
N ARG A 158 -6.24 -13.24 -2.26
CA ARG A 158 -6.45 -13.32 -3.71
C ARG A 158 -5.39 -12.52 -4.48
N TRP A 159 -5.05 -11.32 -4.02
CA TRP A 159 -4.06 -10.47 -4.68
C TRP A 159 -2.62 -10.89 -4.47
N ARG A 160 -2.32 -11.73 -3.49
CA ARG A 160 -1.01 -12.37 -3.33
C ARG A 160 -0.71 -13.33 -4.49
N GLU A 161 -1.75 -13.98 -5.03
CA GLU A 161 -1.66 -14.97 -6.11
C GLU A 161 -1.99 -14.40 -7.50
N ALA A 162 -2.38 -13.12 -7.58
CA ALA A 162 -2.82 -12.50 -8.81
C ALA A 162 -1.69 -12.31 -9.83
N ASN A 163 -2.01 -12.50 -11.11
CA ASN A 163 -1.10 -12.14 -12.20
C ASN A 163 -1.14 -10.62 -12.43
N LEU A 164 -0.24 -9.90 -11.75
CA LEU A 164 -0.22 -8.44 -11.75
C LEU A 164 0.01 -7.83 -13.16
N ASP A 165 0.73 -8.53 -14.04
CA ASP A 165 0.96 -8.03 -15.40
C ASP A 165 -0.30 -8.18 -16.27
N ALA A 166 -1.07 -9.24 -16.06
CA ALA A 166 -2.36 -9.40 -16.73
C ALA A 166 -3.37 -8.35 -16.24
N GLU A 167 -3.44 -8.12 -14.92
CA GLU A 167 -4.33 -7.11 -14.35
C GLU A 167 -3.96 -5.68 -14.78
N LEU A 168 -2.68 -5.36 -14.82
CA LEU A 168 -2.22 -4.07 -15.33
C LEU A 168 -2.59 -3.88 -16.80
N ARG A 169 -2.47 -4.94 -17.64
CA ARG A 169 -2.91 -4.86 -19.04
C ARG A 169 -4.42 -4.58 -19.11
N ARG A 170 -5.25 -5.32 -18.35
CA ARG A 170 -6.71 -5.08 -18.30
C ARG A 170 -7.04 -3.62 -17.97
N VAL A 171 -6.36 -3.05 -16.96
CA VAL A 171 -6.56 -1.64 -16.59
C VAL A 171 -6.19 -0.70 -17.73
N ARG A 172 -5.05 -0.93 -18.38
CA ARG A 172 -4.62 -0.11 -19.52
C ARG A 172 -5.58 -0.21 -20.70
N ASP A 173 -5.92 -1.43 -21.10
CA ASP A 173 -6.80 -1.69 -22.23
C ASP A 173 -8.18 -1.04 -22.00
N HIS A 174 -8.69 -1.08 -20.78
CA HIS A 174 -9.94 -0.42 -20.40
C HIS A 174 -9.86 1.10 -20.59
N TRP A 175 -8.82 1.73 -20.06
CA TRP A 175 -8.65 3.18 -20.17
C TRP A 175 -8.36 3.60 -21.60
N ASP A 176 -7.55 2.83 -22.33
CA ASP A 176 -7.25 3.09 -23.74
C ASP A 176 -8.54 3.02 -24.59
N ALA A 177 -9.40 2.03 -24.34
CA ALA A 177 -10.70 1.92 -25.01
C ALA A 177 -11.64 3.08 -24.65
N LEU A 178 -11.70 3.46 -23.36
CA LEU A 178 -12.57 4.54 -22.90
C LEU A 178 -12.10 5.90 -23.44
N LEU A 179 -10.82 6.22 -23.29
CA LEU A 179 -10.23 7.49 -23.75
C LEU A 179 -10.10 7.55 -25.28
N GLY A 180 -10.00 6.40 -25.94
CA GLY A 180 -9.95 6.28 -27.39
C GLY A 180 -11.30 6.40 -28.10
N ALA A 181 -12.42 6.34 -27.35
CA ALA A 181 -13.78 6.36 -27.91
C ALA A 181 -14.08 7.67 -28.70
N VAL A 182 -13.50 8.78 -28.27
CA VAL A 182 -13.58 10.07 -28.97
C VAL A 182 -12.17 10.64 -29.07
N GLN A 183 -11.69 10.86 -30.28
CA GLN A 183 -10.41 11.48 -30.55
C GLN A 183 -10.60 12.74 -31.38
N VAL A 184 -10.01 13.84 -30.94
CA VAL A 184 -10.08 15.15 -31.57
C VAL A 184 -8.74 15.48 -32.20
N ARG A 185 -8.78 16.00 -33.43
CA ARG A 185 -7.61 16.53 -34.12
C ARG A 185 -7.87 17.95 -34.54
N THR A 186 -7.12 18.89 -34.00
CA THR A 186 -7.22 20.34 -34.26
C THR A 186 -5.90 20.88 -34.86
N PRO A 187 -5.90 22.09 -35.37
CA PRO A 187 -4.65 22.75 -35.77
C PRO A 187 -3.72 23.07 -34.59
N ASP A 188 -4.23 23.08 -33.36
CA ASP A 188 -3.47 23.33 -32.14
C ASP A 188 -3.17 22.03 -31.38
N ARG A 189 -1.88 21.64 -31.36
CA ARG A 189 -1.42 20.44 -30.69
C ARG A 189 -1.67 20.45 -29.16
N ALA A 190 -1.65 21.65 -28.54
CA ALA A 190 -1.89 21.74 -27.09
C ALA A 190 -3.35 21.39 -26.78
N MET A 191 -4.27 21.80 -27.65
CA MET A 191 -5.68 21.44 -27.56
C MET A 191 -5.88 19.93 -27.76
N ASP A 192 -5.19 19.31 -28.72
CA ASP A 192 -5.26 17.84 -28.93
C ASP A 192 -4.81 17.07 -27.70
N ILE A 193 -3.71 17.47 -27.06
CA ILE A 193 -3.21 16.82 -25.83
C ILE A 193 -4.22 16.99 -24.69
N LEU A 194 -4.79 18.16 -24.54
CA LEU A 194 -5.79 18.43 -23.50
C LEU A 194 -7.05 17.59 -23.71
N LEU A 195 -7.62 17.60 -24.92
CA LEU A 195 -8.88 16.92 -25.22
C LEU A 195 -8.75 15.39 -25.30
N ASN A 196 -7.63 14.87 -25.74
CA ASN A 196 -7.43 13.42 -25.93
C ASN A 196 -6.78 12.72 -24.74
N GLY A 197 -6.30 13.42 -23.75
CA GLY A 197 -5.55 12.79 -22.66
C GLY A 197 -5.87 13.29 -21.26
N TRP A 198 -6.58 14.44 -21.12
CA TRP A 198 -6.85 15.06 -19.83
C TRP A 198 -8.33 15.24 -19.51
N LEU A 199 -9.19 15.17 -20.48
CA LEU A 199 -10.65 15.21 -20.37
C LEU A 199 -11.26 13.86 -20.69
#